data_3afd1feccd541fc40addaa4bc97aab99
#
_entry.id   3afd1feccd541fc40addaa4bc97aab99
#
_cell.length_a   1.000
_cell.length_b   1.000
_cell.length_c   1.000
_cell.angle_alpha   90.00
_cell.angle_beta   90.00
_cell.angle_gamma   90.00
#
_symmetry.space_group_name_H-M   'P 1'
#
loop_
_entity.id
_entity.type
_entity.pdbx_description
1 polymer ?
#
loop_
_entity_poly.entity_id
_entity_poly.type
_entity_poly.pdbx_seq_one_letter_code
_entity_poly.pdbx_strand_id
1 'polypeptide(L)'
;MLISKFRASALMLALMFSVFATGQTTQWRDIHKVKKGETLFGLAKSYAISIQDLIDANPEMKTPGYELKKGDWVFVPFAKKDDVPASSLQQVQPKQTPPAGSQQPQTVKPAVQAQSAATTARKADGTVRVGVMLPLHNENGDGKRMVEYYRGILMALNKLSEEGIRTEVKAWNVPIDADIRTTLQEKGVADLNLIIGPLYSNMVRPLADFCKANNIKLLIPFSISGNDVASCPNIYQVYQSPEEVTAKSIAAFMERFPGHHPVFIDCNDPGSGKGVFTTGLRKQLDIAKRDYNLTNLNTPVAAFDKAFSKTKPNIVVLNTARSPQLNKVFAKLDSLKAIQPGVAISMFGYNEWFMYQRYDLSNFYKYSVYIPTTYYYNAASAKTVAFEKLYFDTYGEQMNSGALPRFALTGYDHAMFFIRGMSKNPATFSAAAAQVNYKPLQTRLNFVRLGQGGYKNVNFQLVHFKSDQTLESITY
;
A
#
# COMPACT_ATOMS: atom_id res chain seq x y z
N MET A 1 9.42 -31.70 -39.41
CA MET A 1 9.45 -32.04 -37.98
C MET A 1 9.92 -30.89 -37.06
N LEU A 2 10.53 -29.81 -37.59
CA LEU A 2 10.93 -28.62 -36.82
C LEU A 2 9.81 -27.58 -36.57
N ILE A 3 8.82 -27.52 -37.46
CA ILE A 3 7.72 -26.53 -37.38
C ILE A 3 6.68 -26.84 -36.29
N SER A 4 6.55 -28.13 -35.89
CA SER A 4 5.61 -28.53 -34.82
C SER A 4 6.11 -28.19 -33.41
N LYS A 5 7.43 -28.19 -33.20
CA LYS A 5 8.03 -27.83 -31.91
C LYS A 5 7.99 -26.32 -31.61
N PHE A 6 8.05 -25.51 -32.67
CA PHE A 6 7.90 -24.04 -32.53
C PHE A 6 6.46 -23.61 -32.19
N ARG A 7 5.45 -24.33 -32.72
CA ARG A 7 4.05 -24.04 -32.41
C ARG A 7 3.67 -24.43 -30.99
N ALA A 8 4.21 -25.53 -30.45
CA ALA A 8 3.96 -25.96 -29.08
C ALA A 8 4.62 -25.00 -28.07
N SER A 9 5.83 -24.52 -28.31
CA SER A 9 6.50 -23.54 -27.45
C SER A 9 5.83 -22.16 -27.50
N ALA A 10 5.32 -21.74 -28.64
CA ALA A 10 4.59 -20.49 -28.77
C ALA A 10 3.20 -20.55 -28.09
N LEU A 11 2.55 -21.73 -28.12
CA LEU A 11 1.26 -21.94 -27.43
C LEU A 11 1.41 -22.00 -25.91
N MET A 12 2.51 -22.58 -25.40
CA MET A 12 2.83 -22.56 -23.97
C MET A 12 3.21 -21.17 -23.48
N LEU A 13 3.94 -20.41 -24.29
CA LEU A 13 4.27 -19.01 -23.96
C LEU A 13 3.01 -18.12 -23.98
N ALA A 14 2.06 -18.36 -24.91
CA ALA A 14 0.78 -17.66 -24.96
C ALA A 14 -0.13 -18.03 -23.80
N LEU A 15 -0.10 -19.28 -23.32
CA LEU A 15 -0.83 -19.71 -22.13
C LEU A 15 -0.22 -19.15 -20.84
N MET A 16 1.10 -18.98 -20.76
CA MET A 16 1.72 -18.29 -19.62
C MET A 16 1.41 -16.79 -19.61
N PHE A 17 1.32 -16.13 -20.77
CA PHE A 17 0.93 -14.71 -20.84
C PHE A 17 -0.57 -14.48 -20.55
N SER A 18 -1.44 -15.45 -20.79
CA SER A 18 -2.88 -15.30 -20.47
C SER A 18 -3.18 -15.40 -18.97
N VAL A 19 -2.29 -15.99 -18.15
CA VAL A 19 -2.40 -16.00 -16.68
C VAL A 19 -1.97 -14.66 -16.06
N PHE A 20 -1.15 -13.86 -16.75
CA PHE A 20 -0.71 -12.54 -16.28
C PHE A 20 -1.70 -11.38 -16.53
N ALA A 21 -2.83 -11.63 -17.19
CA ALA A 21 -3.83 -10.61 -17.49
C ALA A 21 -4.96 -10.49 -16.44
N THR A 22 -4.95 -11.34 -15.40
CA THR A 22 -5.88 -11.18 -14.27
C THR A 22 -5.18 -10.39 -13.18
N GLY A 23 -5.62 -9.15 -12.93
CA GLY A 23 -5.18 -8.32 -11.81
C GLY A 23 -5.44 -8.99 -10.47
N GLN A 24 -4.59 -9.95 -10.12
CA GLN A 24 -4.49 -10.46 -8.76
C GLN A 24 -3.72 -9.44 -7.93
N THR A 25 -4.31 -8.96 -6.84
CA THR A 25 -3.51 -8.59 -5.66
C THR A 25 -2.45 -9.66 -5.50
N THR A 26 -1.18 -9.29 -5.56
CA THR A 26 -0.06 -10.21 -5.54
C THR A 26 -0.18 -11.12 -4.33
N GLN A 27 -0.70 -12.35 -4.52
CA GLN A 27 -0.66 -13.43 -3.52
C GLN A 27 0.78 -13.89 -3.25
N TRP A 28 1.74 -13.36 -4.02
CA TRP A 28 3.12 -13.78 -4.04
C TRP A 28 4.01 -12.66 -3.54
N ARG A 29 4.90 -13.00 -2.63
CA ARG A 29 5.94 -12.11 -2.11
C ARG A 29 6.98 -11.80 -3.19
N ASP A 30 7.31 -12.81 -4.02
CA ASP A 30 8.33 -12.74 -5.05
C ASP A 30 8.08 -13.77 -6.16
N ILE A 31 8.75 -13.59 -7.31
CA ILE A 31 8.85 -14.60 -8.37
C ILE A 31 10.34 -14.87 -8.59
N HIS A 32 10.79 -16.04 -8.10
CA HIS A 32 12.20 -16.42 -8.13
C HIS A 32 12.54 -17.20 -9.42
N LYS A 33 13.60 -16.76 -10.11
CA LYS A 33 14.16 -17.55 -11.23
C LYS A 33 15.25 -18.46 -10.71
N VAL A 34 15.03 -19.76 -10.82
CA VAL A 34 15.92 -20.81 -10.27
C VAL A 34 17.32 -20.74 -10.88
N LYS A 35 18.33 -20.68 -10.03
CA LYS A 35 19.75 -20.72 -10.41
C LYS A 35 20.27 -22.16 -10.38
N LYS A 36 21.47 -22.38 -10.96
CA LYS A 36 22.10 -23.70 -10.96
C LYS A 36 22.41 -24.17 -9.53
N GLY A 37 21.89 -25.34 -9.14
CA GLY A 37 22.15 -25.95 -7.83
C GLY A 37 21.19 -25.52 -6.71
N GLU A 38 20.20 -24.68 -6.99
CA GLU A 38 19.15 -24.36 -6.02
C GLU A 38 18.16 -25.55 -5.90
N THR A 39 17.66 -25.74 -4.70
CA THR A 39 16.68 -26.78 -4.36
C THR A 39 15.43 -26.16 -3.75
N LEU A 40 14.30 -26.87 -3.80
CA LEU A 40 13.06 -26.42 -3.14
C LEU A 40 13.28 -26.09 -1.65
N PHE A 41 14.06 -26.95 -0.96
CA PHE A 41 14.42 -26.72 0.44
C PHE A 41 15.24 -25.42 0.61
N GLY A 42 16.24 -25.21 -0.24
CA GLY A 42 17.08 -24.03 -0.23
C GLY A 42 16.28 -22.75 -0.49
N LEU A 43 15.35 -22.78 -1.45
CA LEU A 43 14.46 -21.66 -1.75
C LEU A 43 13.50 -21.40 -0.58
N ALA A 44 12.80 -22.39 -0.07
CA ALA A 44 11.89 -22.23 1.06
C ALA A 44 12.62 -21.63 2.28
N LYS A 45 13.83 -22.12 2.58
CA LYS A 45 14.68 -21.59 3.65
C LYS A 45 15.11 -20.13 3.40
N SER A 46 15.51 -19.78 2.18
CA SER A 46 15.96 -18.42 1.84
C SER A 46 14.86 -17.37 1.94
N TYR A 47 13.60 -17.80 1.75
CA TYR A 47 12.43 -16.94 1.86
C TYR A 47 11.71 -17.04 3.21
N ALA A 48 12.22 -17.88 4.15
CA ALA A 48 11.64 -18.14 5.48
C ALA A 48 10.15 -18.55 5.39
N ILE A 49 9.84 -19.49 4.48
CA ILE A 49 8.53 -20.11 4.29
C ILE A 49 8.63 -21.62 4.38
N SER A 50 7.49 -22.30 4.59
CA SER A 50 7.48 -23.77 4.54
C SER A 50 7.61 -24.27 3.09
N ILE A 51 8.19 -25.48 2.93
CA ILE A 51 8.23 -26.15 1.62
C ILE A 51 6.81 -26.37 1.10
N GLN A 52 5.86 -26.67 2.00
CA GLN A 52 4.48 -26.92 1.64
C GLN A 52 3.82 -25.67 1.06
N ASP A 53 4.04 -24.49 1.68
CA ASP A 53 3.52 -23.23 1.14
C ASP A 53 4.13 -22.89 -0.22
N LEU A 54 5.42 -23.20 -0.40
CA LEU A 54 6.08 -23.01 -1.71
C LEU A 54 5.46 -23.93 -2.77
N ILE A 55 5.17 -25.21 -2.43
CA ILE A 55 4.51 -26.17 -3.33
C ILE A 55 3.06 -25.76 -3.59
N ASP A 56 2.33 -25.29 -2.58
CA ASP A 56 0.95 -24.86 -2.73
C ASP A 56 0.82 -23.61 -3.61
N ALA A 57 1.84 -22.78 -3.59
CA ALA A 57 1.97 -21.61 -4.44
C ALA A 57 2.31 -21.95 -5.91
N ASN A 58 2.82 -23.16 -6.17
CA ASN A 58 3.28 -23.63 -7.48
C ASN A 58 2.65 -24.99 -7.79
N PRO A 59 1.41 -25.03 -8.27
CA PRO A 59 0.66 -26.29 -8.45
C PRO A 59 1.37 -27.34 -9.32
N GLU A 60 2.23 -26.91 -10.26
CA GLU A 60 3.04 -27.80 -11.09
C GLU A 60 4.01 -28.67 -10.27
N MET A 61 4.43 -28.22 -9.10
CA MET A 61 5.31 -28.96 -8.19
C MET A 61 4.61 -30.15 -7.50
N LYS A 62 3.28 -30.23 -7.59
CA LYS A 62 2.50 -31.37 -7.08
C LYS A 62 2.47 -32.54 -8.04
N THR A 63 2.97 -32.37 -9.26
CA THR A 63 3.01 -33.42 -10.27
C THR A 63 4.04 -34.51 -9.87
N PRO A 64 3.68 -35.80 -9.84
CA PRO A 64 4.64 -36.84 -9.54
C PRO A 64 5.84 -36.81 -10.48
N GLY A 65 7.05 -36.80 -9.90
CA GLY A 65 8.32 -36.74 -10.66
C GLY A 65 8.74 -35.30 -11.05
N TYR A 66 8.12 -34.25 -10.51
CA TYR A 66 8.57 -32.89 -10.73
C TYR A 66 9.97 -32.67 -10.14
N GLU A 67 10.87 -32.15 -10.97
CA GLU A 67 12.21 -31.71 -10.57
C GLU A 67 12.42 -30.24 -10.89
N LEU A 68 12.90 -29.50 -9.90
CA LEU A 68 13.24 -28.09 -10.05
C LEU A 68 14.45 -27.92 -10.97
N LYS A 69 14.33 -27.14 -12.06
CA LYS A 69 15.38 -26.96 -13.05
C LYS A 69 15.86 -25.51 -13.09
N LYS A 70 17.14 -25.32 -13.42
CA LYS A 70 17.70 -24.00 -13.67
C LYS A 70 16.88 -23.27 -14.74
N GLY A 71 16.42 -22.09 -14.39
CA GLY A 71 15.61 -21.23 -15.26
C GLY A 71 14.11 -21.29 -15.02
N ASP A 72 13.63 -22.24 -14.20
CA ASP A 72 12.23 -22.29 -13.79
C ASP A 72 11.86 -21.04 -13.01
N TRP A 73 10.59 -20.67 -13.09
CA TRP A 73 10.02 -19.56 -12.32
C TRP A 73 9.21 -20.13 -11.15
N VAL A 74 9.53 -19.70 -9.95
CA VAL A 74 8.89 -20.16 -8.71
C VAL A 74 8.19 -18.98 -8.05
N PHE A 75 6.89 -19.11 -7.83
CA PHE A 75 6.09 -18.14 -7.09
C PHE A 75 6.32 -18.32 -5.59
N VAL A 76 6.77 -17.27 -4.93
CA VAL A 76 7.08 -17.29 -3.50
C VAL A 76 5.95 -16.60 -2.74
N PRO A 77 5.19 -17.32 -1.90
CA PRO A 77 4.10 -16.75 -1.11
C PRO A 77 4.64 -15.91 0.06
N PHE A 78 3.77 -15.13 0.69
CA PHE A 78 4.08 -14.51 1.97
C PHE A 78 4.14 -15.58 3.07
N ALA A 79 5.10 -15.46 4.00
CA ALA A 79 5.20 -16.36 5.15
C ALA A 79 3.94 -16.25 6.02
N LYS A 80 3.38 -17.40 6.42
CA LYS A 80 2.30 -17.48 7.40
C LYS A 80 2.86 -17.31 8.81
N LYS A 81 2.04 -16.85 9.76
CA LYS A 81 2.47 -16.60 11.15
C LYS A 81 3.05 -17.82 11.88
N ASP A 82 2.77 -19.03 11.37
CA ASP A 82 3.17 -20.28 11.98
C ASP A 82 4.41 -20.93 11.33
N ASP A 83 5.01 -20.27 10.35
CA ASP A 83 6.16 -20.77 9.57
C ASP A 83 7.52 -20.50 10.25
N VAL A 84 7.64 -20.73 11.56
CA VAL A 84 8.95 -20.84 12.20
C VAL A 84 9.46 -22.26 12.00
N PRO A 85 10.55 -22.51 11.24
CA PRO A 85 11.04 -23.85 11.04
C PRO A 85 11.49 -24.49 12.36
N ALA A 86 10.94 -25.63 12.70
CA ALA A 86 11.26 -26.40 13.91
C ALA A 86 12.70 -26.98 13.93
N SER A 87 13.64 -26.46 13.15
CA SER A 87 15.00 -27.02 12.99
C SER A 87 16.11 -26.22 13.67
N SER A 88 15.79 -25.30 14.60
CA SER A 88 16.81 -24.62 15.40
C SER A 88 16.88 -25.05 16.87
N LEU A 89 16.22 -26.17 17.23
CA LEU A 89 16.36 -26.80 18.55
C LEU A 89 17.16 -28.10 18.44
N GLN A 90 18.43 -28.02 18.11
CA GLN A 90 19.37 -29.06 18.49
C GLN A 90 19.84 -28.80 19.91
N GLN A 91 19.38 -29.70 20.78
CA GLN A 91 19.78 -29.85 22.18
C GLN A 91 21.30 -29.88 22.32
N VAL A 92 21.85 -28.91 23.06
CA VAL A 92 23.15 -29.10 23.73
C VAL A 92 22.85 -29.66 25.09
N GLN A 93 23.15 -30.96 25.29
CA GLN A 93 23.14 -31.62 26.61
C GLN A 93 24.15 -30.94 27.53
N PRO A 94 23.83 -30.71 28.80
CA PRO A 94 24.78 -30.17 29.76
C PRO A 94 25.74 -31.26 30.25
N LYS A 95 27.03 -31.03 30.07
CA LYS A 95 28.09 -31.79 30.72
C LYS A 95 28.22 -31.31 32.17
N GLN A 96 27.91 -32.21 33.08
CA GLN A 96 28.13 -32.03 34.52
C GLN A 96 29.63 -31.93 34.87
N THR A 97 30.00 -31.01 35.73
CA THR A 97 31.21 -31.04 36.55
C THR A 97 30.95 -30.43 37.93
N PRO A 98 31.55 -30.92 38.99
CA PRO A 98 31.02 -30.92 40.35
C PRO A 98 31.44 -29.67 41.22
N PRO A 99 30.98 -29.61 42.46
CA PRO A 99 30.86 -28.36 43.20
C PRO A 99 32.07 -28.06 44.09
N ALA A 100 32.39 -26.79 44.22
CA ALA A 100 33.20 -26.35 45.38
C ALA A 100 32.99 -24.82 45.65
N GLY A 101 32.69 -24.50 46.88
CA GLY A 101 33.16 -23.29 47.54
C GLY A 101 32.15 -22.15 47.70
N SER A 102 31.45 -22.18 48.81
CA SER A 102 30.73 -21.05 49.44
C SER A 102 31.65 -19.86 49.71
N GLN A 103 31.28 -18.65 49.22
CA GLN A 103 31.59 -17.39 49.91
C GLN A 103 30.44 -16.38 49.73
N GLN A 104 30.05 -15.77 50.84
CA GLN A 104 28.94 -14.83 51.02
C GLN A 104 29.13 -13.46 50.33
N PRO A 105 28.06 -12.71 50.13
CA PRO A 105 28.03 -11.58 49.21
C PRO A 105 28.51 -10.27 49.87
N GLN A 106 29.41 -9.59 49.21
CA GLN A 106 29.63 -8.15 49.47
C GLN A 106 28.68 -7.34 48.57
N THR A 107 27.85 -6.56 49.25
CA THR A 107 26.97 -5.53 48.66
C THR A 107 27.84 -4.44 48.04
N VAL A 108 27.90 -4.39 46.73
CA VAL A 108 28.36 -3.22 45.98
C VAL A 108 27.15 -2.56 45.36
N LYS A 109 26.76 -1.39 45.85
CA LYS A 109 25.81 -0.48 45.19
C LYS A 109 26.38 -0.11 43.81
N PRO A 110 25.65 -0.31 42.70
CA PRO A 110 26.01 0.39 41.47
C PRO A 110 25.55 1.84 41.61
N ALA A 111 26.49 2.74 41.64
CA ALA A 111 26.24 4.14 41.35
C ALA A 111 25.84 4.21 39.85
N VAL A 112 24.53 4.32 39.58
CA VAL A 112 24.03 4.71 38.29
C VAL A 112 24.40 6.17 38.11
N GLN A 113 25.56 6.41 37.49
CA GLN A 113 25.81 7.70 36.88
C GLN A 113 24.82 7.82 35.71
N ALA A 114 23.76 8.57 35.95
CA ALA A 114 22.98 9.13 34.88
C ALA A 114 23.90 10.04 34.04
N GLN A 115 24.47 9.48 32.99
CA GLN A 115 24.96 10.32 31.90
C GLN A 115 23.73 11.02 31.33
N SER A 116 23.51 12.25 31.80
CA SER A 116 22.68 13.23 31.10
C SER A 116 23.29 13.36 29.69
N ALA A 117 22.70 12.70 28.70
CA ALA A 117 22.98 12.96 27.31
C ALA A 117 22.81 14.47 27.10
N ALA A 118 23.91 15.16 26.92
CA ALA A 118 23.92 16.55 26.51
C ALA A 118 23.13 16.61 25.22
N THR A 119 21.89 17.10 25.30
CA THR A 119 21.05 17.46 24.16
C THR A 119 21.83 18.55 23.45
N THR A 120 22.61 18.20 22.45
CA THR A 120 23.21 19.17 21.54
C THR A 120 22.04 20.01 21.01
N ALA A 121 22.01 21.27 21.41
CA ALA A 121 20.95 22.20 21.00
C ALA A 121 20.95 22.18 19.48
N ARG A 122 19.84 21.65 18.87
CA ARG A 122 19.65 21.68 17.42
C ARG A 122 19.89 23.11 16.95
N LYS A 123 20.71 23.29 15.92
CA LYS A 123 20.95 24.59 15.32
C LYS A 123 19.62 25.20 14.91
N ALA A 124 19.20 26.26 15.56
CA ALA A 124 17.99 27.02 15.26
C ALA A 124 18.22 27.94 14.03
N ASP A 125 18.72 27.34 12.93
CA ASP A 125 19.06 28.05 11.69
C ASP A 125 17.92 28.06 10.66
N GLY A 126 16.75 27.55 11.03
CA GLY A 126 15.57 27.43 10.16
C GLY A 126 15.69 26.34 9.08
N THR A 127 16.74 25.51 9.11
CA THR A 127 16.92 24.41 8.16
C THR A 127 16.16 23.16 8.63
N VAL A 128 15.38 22.55 7.75
CA VAL A 128 14.71 21.26 8.00
C VAL A 128 15.63 20.12 7.60
N ARG A 129 16.10 19.35 8.59
CA ARG A 129 17.00 18.20 8.38
C ARG A 129 16.21 16.91 8.28
N VAL A 130 16.33 16.24 7.15
CA VAL A 130 15.54 15.05 6.78
C VAL A 130 16.45 13.84 6.65
N GLY A 131 16.12 12.75 7.34
CA GLY A 131 16.70 11.43 7.13
C GLY A 131 15.79 10.56 6.30
N VAL A 132 16.32 9.82 5.34
CA VAL A 132 15.57 8.79 4.60
C VAL A 132 16.20 7.43 4.89
N MET A 133 15.46 6.54 5.55
CA MET A 133 15.93 5.21 5.98
C MET A 133 15.04 4.14 5.33
N LEU A 134 15.37 3.80 4.09
CA LEU A 134 14.62 2.89 3.21
C LEU A 134 15.59 1.97 2.47
N PRO A 135 15.15 0.82 1.92
CA PRO A 135 16.00 0.01 1.04
C PRO A 135 16.23 0.75 -0.29
N LEU A 136 17.37 1.43 -0.39
CA LEU A 136 17.73 2.27 -1.55
C LEU A 136 18.74 1.53 -2.44
N HIS A 137 18.29 0.51 -3.16
CA HIS A 137 19.10 -0.32 -4.05
C HIS A 137 18.30 -0.78 -5.27
N ASN A 138 18.98 -1.33 -6.28
CA ASN A 138 18.35 -1.79 -7.53
C ASN A 138 18.26 -3.32 -7.66
N GLU A 139 18.47 -4.07 -6.57
CA GLU A 139 18.56 -5.53 -6.58
C GLU A 139 17.20 -6.21 -6.65
N ASN A 140 16.18 -5.66 -5.99
CA ASN A 140 14.84 -6.24 -5.93
C ASN A 140 13.73 -5.20 -6.12
N GLY A 141 12.48 -5.64 -6.09
CA GLY A 141 11.31 -4.78 -6.28
C GLY A 141 11.12 -3.73 -5.17
N ASP A 142 11.48 -4.05 -3.93
CA ASP A 142 11.37 -3.11 -2.81
C ASP A 142 12.36 -1.96 -2.99
N GLY A 143 13.62 -2.29 -3.25
CA GLY A 143 14.66 -1.30 -3.48
C GLY A 143 14.33 -0.37 -4.65
N LYS A 144 13.93 -0.93 -5.81
CA LYS A 144 13.55 -0.13 -6.99
C LYS A 144 12.41 0.83 -6.71
N ARG A 145 11.37 0.39 -5.98
CA ARG A 145 10.24 1.24 -5.57
C ARG A 145 10.68 2.36 -4.63
N MET A 146 11.56 2.05 -3.67
CA MET A 146 12.04 3.04 -2.72
C MET A 146 13.03 4.03 -3.33
N VAL A 147 13.82 3.62 -4.33
CA VAL A 147 14.61 4.55 -5.13
C VAL A 147 13.72 5.52 -5.90
N GLU A 148 12.65 5.03 -6.54
CA GLU A 148 11.69 5.92 -7.22
C GLU A 148 11.01 6.89 -6.24
N TYR A 149 10.60 6.40 -5.06
CA TYR A 149 10.04 7.23 -3.99
C TYR A 149 11.03 8.30 -3.52
N TYR A 150 12.30 7.94 -3.32
CA TYR A 150 13.36 8.86 -2.90
C TYR A 150 13.65 9.92 -3.98
N ARG A 151 13.67 9.55 -5.26
CA ARG A 151 13.76 10.51 -6.37
C ARG A 151 12.65 11.57 -6.31
N GLY A 152 11.43 11.16 -5.98
CA GLY A 152 10.32 12.09 -5.72
C GLY A 152 10.59 13.04 -4.56
N ILE A 153 11.17 12.55 -3.46
CA ILE A 153 11.60 13.41 -2.34
C ILE A 153 12.63 14.45 -2.82
N LEU A 154 13.64 14.04 -3.58
CA LEU A 154 14.66 14.95 -4.10
C LEU A 154 14.06 16.05 -4.99
N MET A 155 13.10 15.72 -5.85
CA MET A 155 12.38 16.71 -6.65
C MET A 155 11.60 17.70 -5.77
N ALA A 156 11.01 17.21 -4.68
CA ALA A 156 10.33 18.09 -3.71
C ALA A 156 11.31 19.04 -3.00
N LEU A 157 12.51 18.56 -2.64
CA LEU A 157 13.54 19.40 -2.01
C LEU A 157 14.00 20.52 -2.94
N ASN A 158 14.18 20.23 -4.24
CA ASN A 158 14.50 21.23 -5.23
C ASN A 158 13.39 22.28 -5.30
N LYS A 159 12.12 21.86 -5.34
CA LYS A 159 10.97 22.77 -5.37
C LYS A 159 10.86 23.63 -4.11
N LEU A 160 11.10 23.04 -2.95
CA LEU A 160 11.10 23.75 -1.65
C LEU A 160 12.25 24.78 -1.57
N SER A 161 13.41 24.45 -2.14
CA SER A 161 14.54 25.39 -2.24
C SER A 161 14.21 26.62 -3.09
N GLU A 162 13.49 26.43 -4.23
CA GLU A 162 12.97 27.54 -5.05
C GLU A 162 11.99 28.43 -4.25
N GLU A 163 11.28 27.87 -3.27
CA GLU A 163 10.39 28.57 -2.36
C GLU A 163 11.10 29.21 -1.16
N GLY A 164 12.43 29.14 -1.10
CA GLY A 164 13.25 29.70 -0.01
C GLY A 164 13.27 28.86 1.26
N ILE A 165 12.80 27.59 1.22
CA ILE A 165 12.84 26.69 2.36
C ILE A 165 14.17 25.93 2.34
N ARG A 166 15.00 26.14 3.38
CA ARG A 166 16.30 25.49 3.53
C ARG A 166 16.11 24.06 4.02
N THR A 167 16.71 23.10 3.32
CA THR A 167 16.63 21.68 3.64
C THR A 167 17.98 21.01 3.55
N GLU A 168 18.25 20.05 4.43
CA GLU A 168 19.35 19.11 4.33
C GLU A 168 18.79 17.71 4.33
N VAL A 169 19.18 16.85 3.37
CA VAL A 169 18.77 15.45 3.33
C VAL A 169 19.96 14.53 3.45
N LYS A 170 19.83 13.50 4.26
CA LYS A 170 20.74 12.36 4.32
C LYS A 170 19.94 11.07 4.12
N ALA A 171 20.41 10.20 3.25
CA ALA A 171 19.75 8.94 2.96
C ALA A 171 20.65 7.76 3.29
N TRP A 172 20.05 6.71 3.83
CA TRP A 172 20.68 5.44 4.16
C TRP A 172 19.95 4.30 3.45
N ASN A 173 20.74 3.43 2.85
CA ASN A 173 20.21 2.16 2.36
C ASN A 173 20.03 1.22 3.55
N VAL A 174 18.75 0.88 3.84
CA VAL A 174 18.36 0.01 4.96
C VAL A 174 17.59 -1.19 4.40
N PRO A 175 18.29 -2.21 3.87
CA PRO A 175 17.67 -3.43 3.37
C PRO A 175 17.03 -4.27 4.50
N ILE A 176 16.29 -5.31 4.12
CA ILE A 176 15.46 -6.11 5.06
C ILE A 176 16.26 -6.78 6.19
N ASP A 177 17.49 -7.11 5.93
CA ASP A 177 18.44 -7.78 6.85
C ASP A 177 19.32 -6.82 7.63
N ALA A 178 19.21 -5.51 7.41
CA ALA A 178 19.97 -4.51 8.14
C ALA A 178 19.52 -4.41 9.61
N ASP A 179 20.48 -4.24 10.52
CA ASP A 179 20.15 -3.72 11.86
C ASP A 179 20.11 -2.19 11.83
N ILE A 180 18.92 -1.63 11.88
CA ILE A 180 18.73 -0.19 11.86
C ILE A 180 19.45 0.53 13.01
N ARG A 181 19.73 -0.14 14.14
CA ARG A 181 20.44 0.44 15.27
C ARG A 181 21.85 0.91 14.91
N THR A 182 22.49 0.23 13.97
CA THR A 182 23.81 0.64 13.44
C THR A 182 23.71 2.01 12.76
N THR A 183 22.70 2.20 11.92
CA THR A 183 22.43 3.50 11.26
C THR A 183 22.14 4.60 12.29
N LEU A 184 21.42 4.27 13.37
CA LEU A 184 21.05 5.24 14.42
C LEU A 184 22.25 5.75 15.24
N GLN A 185 23.38 5.04 15.23
CA GLN A 185 24.62 5.45 15.91
C GLN A 185 25.47 6.42 15.09
N GLU A 186 25.14 6.64 13.83
CA GLU A 186 25.91 7.53 12.97
C GLU A 186 25.81 9.00 13.42
N LYS A 187 26.90 9.74 13.23
CA LYS A 187 26.97 11.17 13.57
C LYS A 187 25.92 11.97 12.78
N GLY A 188 25.18 12.82 13.51
CA GLY A 188 24.18 13.73 12.94
C GLY A 188 22.79 13.13 12.79
N VAL A 189 22.58 11.82 13.04
CA VAL A 189 21.23 11.22 13.01
C VAL A 189 20.33 11.79 14.12
N ALA A 190 20.89 12.07 15.29
CA ALA A 190 20.16 12.68 16.39
C ALA A 190 19.76 14.16 16.13
N ASP A 191 20.41 14.82 15.17
CA ASP A 191 20.14 16.22 14.81
C ASP A 191 19.01 16.39 13.77
N LEU A 192 18.48 15.28 13.24
CA LEU A 192 17.39 15.29 12.26
C LEU A 192 16.09 15.84 12.86
N ASN A 193 15.29 16.48 12.02
CA ASN A 193 13.95 16.94 12.37
C ASN A 193 12.87 15.93 11.98
N LEU A 194 13.10 15.22 10.86
CA LEU A 194 12.20 14.25 10.27
C LEU A 194 13.00 13.02 9.81
N ILE A 195 12.51 11.83 10.11
CA ILE A 195 12.97 10.59 9.47
C ILE A 195 11.80 10.02 8.66
N ILE A 196 12.07 9.63 7.41
CA ILE A 196 11.14 8.98 6.50
C ILE A 196 11.56 7.51 6.35
N GLY A 197 10.71 6.60 6.76
CA GLY A 197 10.93 5.17 6.84
C GLY A 197 10.41 4.61 8.18
N PRO A 198 10.72 3.37 8.51
CA PRO A 198 11.34 2.34 7.67
C PRO A 198 10.33 1.73 6.69
N LEU A 199 10.78 0.83 5.82
CA LEU A 199 9.88 0.00 5.01
C LEU A 199 9.43 -1.25 5.78
N TYR A 200 10.29 -1.80 6.64
CA TYR A 200 10.07 -3.10 7.28
C TYR A 200 9.63 -2.96 8.74
N SER A 201 8.64 -3.76 9.13
CA SER A 201 7.95 -3.65 10.43
C SER A 201 8.86 -3.93 11.63
N ASN A 202 9.83 -4.84 11.50
CA ASN A 202 10.79 -5.16 12.56
C ASN A 202 11.71 -3.99 12.94
N MET A 203 11.83 -2.99 12.08
CA MET A 203 12.66 -1.80 12.29
C MET A 203 11.88 -0.64 12.93
N VAL A 204 10.56 -0.73 12.99
CA VAL A 204 9.71 0.38 13.46
C VAL A 204 9.98 0.70 14.93
N ARG A 205 9.96 -0.30 15.81
CA ARG A 205 10.09 -0.06 17.25
C ARG A 205 11.42 0.58 17.64
N PRO A 206 12.60 0.05 17.24
CA PRO A 206 13.87 0.68 17.57
C PRO A 206 14.00 2.09 16.99
N LEU A 207 13.49 2.33 15.78
CA LEU A 207 13.50 3.66 15.17
C LEU A 207 12.56 4.64 15.88
N ALA A 208 11.38 4.19 16.28
CA ALA A 208 10.41 5.01 17.01
C ALA A 208 10.92 5.41 18.39
N ASP A 209 11.57 4.48 19.13
CA ASP A 209 12.16 4.76 20.44
C ASP A 209 13.31 5.79 20.32
N PHE A 210 14.15 5.67 19.30
CA PHE A 210 15.18 6.66 18.99
C PHE A 210 14.58 8.04 18.65
N CYS A 211 13.58 8.07 17.79
CA CYS A 211 12.90 9.31 17.41
C CYS A 211 12.24 10.00 18.62
N LYS A 212 11.64 9.21 19.52
CA LYS A 212 11.06 9.72 20.75
C LYS A 212 12.13 10.34 21.66
N ALA A 213 13.27 9.64 21.87
CA ALA A 213 14.38 10.11 22.72
C ALA A 213 14.99 11.43 22.20
N ASN A 214 15.03 11.60 20.87
CA ASN A 214 15.66 12.76 20.23
C ASN A 214 14.64 13.79 19.70
N ASN A 215 13.35 13.66 20.04
CA ASN A 215 12.27 14.52 19.56
C ASN A 215 12.27 14.71 18.02
N ILE A 216 12.44 13.60 17.27
CA ILE A 216 12.41 13.54 15.80
C ILE A 216 11.02 13.08 15.38
N LYS A 217 10.44 13.66 14.34
CA LYS A 217 9.21 13.15 13.72
C LYS A 217 9.55 11.95 12.85
N LEU A 218 8.76 10.87 12.95
CA LEU A 218 8.94 9.64 12.20
C LEU A 218 7.77 9.44 11.24
N LEU A 219 8.00 9.69 9.97
CA LEU A 219 7.02 9.41 8.91
C LEU A 219 7.17 7.97 8.44
N ILE A 220 6.16 7.15 8.66
CA ILE A 220 6.06 5.79 8.12
C ILE A 220 5.18 5.83 6.87
N PRO A 221 5.78 5.77 5.66
CA PRO A 221 5.05 6.07 4.42
C PRO A 221 4.20 4.91 3.90
N PHE A 222 4.54 3.66 4.27
CA PHE A 222 3.93 2.46 3.71
C PHE A 222 3.32 1.56 4.79
N SER A 223 2.74 0.43 4.34
CA SER A 223 2.15 -0.57 5.23
C SER A 223 3.18 -1.19 6.15
N ILE A 224 2.84 -1.27 7.42
CA ILE A 224 3.59 -1.99 8.45
C ILE A 224 2.63 -2.87 9.25
N SER A 225 3.14 -3.98 9.78
CA SER A 225 2.45 -4.75 10.81
C SER A 225 2.78 -4.18 12.19
N GLY A 226 1.86 -4.34 13.14
CA GLY A 226 2.00 -3.81 14.50
C GLY A 226 1.19 -2.54 14.76
N ASN A 227 1.22 -2.07 15.99
CA ASN A 227 0.43 -0.93 16.45
C ASN A 227 1.28 0.11 17.22
N ASP A 228 2.54 0.27 16.83
CA ASP A 228 3.47 1.19 17.49
C ASP A 228 2.97 2.64 17.46
N VAL A 229 2.20 3.01 16.45
CA VAL A 229 1.58 4.33 16.36
C VAL A 229 0.67 4.64 17.55
N ALA A 230 0.03 3.64 18.17
CA ALA A 230 -0.82 3.86 19.33
C ALA A 230 -0.06 4.25 20.61
N SER A 231 1.23 3.92 20.69
CA SER A 231 2.08 4.16 21.88
C SER A 231 3.23 5.14 21.67
N CYS A 232 3.60 5.44 20.43
CA CYS A 232 4.75 6.28 20.10
C CYS A 232 4.30 7.62 19.52
N PRO A 233 4.39 8.74 20.27
CA PRO A 233 3.82 10.03 19.89
C PRO A 233 4.51 10.69 18.69
N ASN A 234 5.71 10.25 18.33
CA ASN A 234 6.48 10.81 17.22
C ASN A 234 6.19 10.17 15.87
N ILE A 235 5.40 9.07 15.83
CA ILE A 235 5.04 8.37 14.59
C ILE A 235 3.93 9.12 13.84
N TYR A 236 4.11 9.26 12.54
CA TYR A 236 3.12 9.70 11.55
C TYR A 236 2.93 8.57 10.54
N GLN A 237 1.86 7.77 10.70
CA GLN A 237 1.57 6.62 9.84
C GLN A 237 0.66 7.03 8.70
N VAL A 238 1.13 6.88 7.45
CA VAL A 238 0.36 7.23 6.24
C VAL A 238 -0.66 6.16 5.90
N TYR A 239 -0.25 4.89 6.00
CA TYR A 239 -1.07 3.75 5.60
C TYR A 239 -2.34 3.61 6.46
N GLN A 240 -3.45 3.40 5.77
CA GLN A 240 -4.73 3.01 6.36
C GLN A 240 -5.00 1.54 6.05
N SER A 241 -5.42 0.77 7.05
CA SER A 241 -5.69 -0.66 6.85
C SER A 241 -6.88 -0.89 5.91
N PRO A 242 -6.99 -2.06 5.27
CA PRO A 242 -8.15 -2.41 4.45
C PRO A 242 -9.47 -2.29 5.19
N GLU A 243 -9.48 -2.60 6.51
CA GLU A 243 -10.66 -2.49 7.37
C GLU A 243 -11.05 -1.03 7.58
N GLU A 244 -10.08 -0.14 7.81
CA GLU A 244 -10.31 1.31 7.95
C GLU A 244 -10.84 1.91 6.65
N VAL A 245 -10.25 1.55 5.50
CA VAL A 245 -10.72 2.00 4.19
C VAL A 245 -12.12 1.46 3.89
N THR A 246 -12.41 0.20 4.24
CA THR A 246 -13.73 -0.39 4.08
C THR A 246 -14.78 0.33 4.92
N ALA A 247 -14.49 0.61 6.20
CA ALA A 247 -15.41 1.34 7.08
C ALA A 247 -15.69 2.75 6.55
N LYS A 248 -14.67 3.48 6.09
CA LYS A 248 -14.83 4.81 5.47
C LYS A 248 -15.62 4.74 4.16
N SER A 249 -15.39 3.72 3.34
CA SER A 249 -16.12 3.53 2.09
C SER A 249 -17.60 3.30 2.35
N ILE A 250 -17.96 2.52 3.37
CA ILE A 250 -19.34 2.31 3.78
C ILE A 250 -19.96 3.62 4.29
N ALA A 251 -19.26 4.35 5.18
CA ALA A 251 -19.76 5.62 5.69
C ALA A 251 -20.00 6.64 4.57
N ALA A 252 -19.04 6.79 3.66
CA ALA A 252 -19.16 7.68 2.51
C ALA A 252 -20.30 7.26 1.55
N PHE A 253 -20.51 5.96 1.35
CA PHE A 253 -21.65 5.47 0.59
C PHE A 253 -22.99 5.87 1.26
N MET A 254 -23.13 5.62 2.54
CA MET A 254 -24.36 5.91 3.29
C MET A 254 -24.69 7.41 3.27
N GLU A 255 -23.67 8.27 3.38
CA GLU A 255 -23.80 9.72 3.35
C GLU A 255 -24.12 10.24 1.93
N ARG A 256 -23.41 9.72 0.92
CA ARG A 256 -23.49 10.26 -0.46
C ARG A 256 -24.76 9.87 -1.19
N PHE A 257 -25.31 8.70 -0.90
CA PHE A 257 -26.43 8.13 -1.67
C PHE A 257 -27.72 7.93 -0.84
N PRO A 258 -28.20 8.91 -0.05
CA PRO A 258 -29.36 8.71 0.82
C PRO A 258 -30.65 8.44 0.05
N GLY A 259 -30.80 9.03 -1.13
CA GLY A 259 -31.99 8.91 -2.00
C GLY A 259 -31.88 7.88 -3.12
N HIS A 260 -30.74 7.18 -3.24
CA HIS A 260 -30.54 6.18 -4.29
C HIS A 260 -31.09 4.82 -3.88
N HIS A 261 -31.44 4.01 -4.86
CA HIS A 261 -31.76 2.59 -4.71
C HIS A 261 -30.51 1.74 -4.93
N PRO A 262 -29.92 1.10 -3.90
CA PRO A 262 -28.75 0.26 -4.06
C PRO A 262 -29.11 -1.06 -4.76
N VAL A 263 -28.31 -1.43 -5.78
CA VAL A 263 -28.41 -2.70 -6.50
C VAL A 263 -27.09 -3.44 -6.39
N PHE A 264 -27.08 -4.57 -5.70
CA PHE A 264 -25.90 -5.42 -5.58
C PHE A 264 -25.93 -6.47 -6.69
N ILE A 265 -24.86 -6.54 -7.48
CA ILE A 265 -24.71 -7.53 -8.53
C ILE A 265 -23.69 -8.57 -8.11
N ASP A 266 -24.15 -9.82 -7.96
CA ASP A 266 -23.26 -10.97 -7.83
C ASP A 266 -22.69 -11.31 -9.20
N CYS A 267 -21.37 -11.19 -9.32
CA CYS A 267 -20.61 -11.42 -10.54
C CYS A 267 -20.10 -12.87 -10.66
N ASN A 268 -20.50 -13.79 -9.77
CA ASN A 268 -20.07 -15.19 -9.73
C ASN A 268 -18.54 -15.34 -9.69
N ASP A 269 -17.88 -14.50 -8.89
CA ASP A 269 -16.42 -14.50 -8.71
C ASP A 269 -16.05 -15.11 -7.34
N PRO A 270 -15.78 -16.43 -7.26
CA PRO A 270 -15.47 -17.09 -5.98
C PRO A 270 -14.13 -16.65 -5.39
N GLY A 271 -13.24 -16.07 -6.20
CA GLY A 271 -11.95 -15.55 -5.76
C GLY A 271 -11.97 -14.11 -5.28
N SER A 272 -13.16 -13.48 -5.17
CA SER A 272 -13.26 -12.09 -4.77
C SER A 272 -13.18 -11.89 -3.27
N GLY A 273 -12.30 -10.97 -2.81
CA GLY A 273 -12.26 -10.50 -1.43
C GLY A 273 -13.24 -9.37 -1.09
N LYS A 274 -14.15 -8.97 -2.02
CA LYS A 274 -15.04 -7.81 -1.81
C LYS A 274 -16.29 -8.12 -0.98
N GLY A 275 -16.49 -9.37 -0.59
CA GLY A 275 -17.60 -9.81 0.27
C GLY A 275 -17.68 -9.06 1.61
N VAL A 276 -16.54 -8.73 2.22
CA VAL A 276 -16.49 -7.97 3.48
C VAL A 276 -17.15 -6.59 3.32
N PHE A 277 -16.82 -5.88 2.26
CA PHE A 277 -17.41 -4.57 1.96
C PHE A 277 -18.91 -4.69 1.66
N THR A 278 -19.30 -5.57 0.72
CA THR A 278 -20.71 -5.69 0.30
C THR A 278 -21.61 -6.18 1.41
N THR A 279 -21.14 -7.11 2.27
CA THR A 279 -21.89 -7.58 3.43
C THR A 279 -21.98 -6.49 4.51
N GLY A 280 -20.88 -5.79 4.78
CA GLY A 280 -20.85 -4.67 5.72
C GLY A 280 -21.79 -3.54 5.29
N LEU A 281 -21.80 -3.19 4.00
CA LEU A 281 -22.69 -2.16 3.46
C LEU A 281 -24.17 -2.56 3.58
N ARG A 282 -24.53 -3.80 3.18
CA ARG A 282 -25.91 -4.30 3.34
C ARG A 282 -26.37 -4.25 4.78
N LYS A 283 -25.52 -4.67 5.74
CA LYS A 283 -25.83 -4.58 7.17
C LYS A 283 -26.12 -3.12 7.60
N GLN A 284 -25.38 -2.14 7.10
CA GLN A 284 -25.66 -0.73 7.40
C GLN A 284 -26.95 -0.23 6.76
N LEU A 285 -27.28 -0.70 5.53
CA LEU A 285 -28.56 -0.40 4.88
C LEU A 285 -29.73 -1.00 5.68
N ASP A 286 -29.60 -2.24 6.17
CA ASP A 286 -30.62 -2.90 7.01
C ASP A 286 -30.84 -2.13 8.32
N ILE A 287 -29.77 -1.72 8.99
CA ILE A 287 -29.85 -0.91 10.23
C ILE A 287 -30.55 0.43 9.94
N ALA A 288 -30.25 1.06 8.81
CA ALA A 288 -30.87 2.31 8.38
C ALA A 288 -32.28 2.13 7.78
N LYS A 289 -32.80 0.91 7.71
CA LYS A 289 -34.11 0.53 7.09
C LYS A 289 -34.22 1.04 5.65
N ARG A 290 -33.11 0.90 4.89
CA ARG A 290 -33.05 1.29 3.49
C ARG A 290 -33.14 0.04 2.60
N ASP A 291 -34.13 0.01 1.73
CA ASP A 291 -34.32 -1.07 0.78
C ASP A 291 -33.19 -1.12 -0.25
N TYR A 292 -32.82 -2.33 -0.63
CA TYR A 292 -31.87 -2.61 -1.71
C TYR A 292 -32.27 -3.91 -2.42
N ASN A 293 -31.79 -4.10 -3.64
CA ASN A 293 -32.02 -5.34 -4.38
C ASN A 293 -30.71 -6.09 -4.65
N LEU A 294 -30.86 -7.40 -4.78
CA LEU A 294 -29.80 -8.33 -5.19
C LEU A 294 -30.14 -8.89 -6.56
N THR A 295 -29.16 -8.98 -7.44
CA THR A 295 -29.27 -9.66 -8.73
C THR A 295 -27.97 -10.37 -9.06
N ASN A 296 -27.99 -11.19 -10.12
CA ASN A 296 -26.83 -11.95 -10.54
C ASN A 296 -26.48 -11.62 -11.99
N LEU A 297 -25.21 -11.57 -12.31
CA LEU A 297 -24.72 -11.23 -13.64
C LEU A 297 -25.26 -12.19 -14.74
N ASN A 298 -25.48 -13.45 -14.39
CA ASN A 298 -26.01 -14.48 -15.32
C ASN A 298 -27.53 -14.43 -15.48
N THR A 299 -28.25 -13.64 -14.66
CA THR A 299 -29.71 -13.52 -14.76
C THR A 299 -30.12 -12.95 -16.13
N PRO A 300 -31.13 -13.48 -16.82
CA PRO A 300 -31.64 -12.89 -18.07
C PRO A 300 -32.01 -11.40 -17.90
N VAL A 301 -31.86 -10.58 -18.95
CA VAL A 301 -32.04 -9.12 -18.86
C VAL A 301 -33.40 -8.71 -18.31
N ALA A 302 -34.47 -9.37 -18.67
CA ALA A 302 -35.84 -9.09 -18.21
C ALA A 302 -36.02 -9.34 -16.70
N ALA A 303 -35.31 -10.33 -16.12
CA ALA A 303 -35.32 -10.58 -14.68
C ALA A 303 -34.28 -9.68 -13.96
N PHE A 304 -33.16 -9.38 -14.60
CA PHE A 304 -32.14 -8.43 -14.11
C PHE A 304 -32.73 -7.03 -13.92
N ASP A 305 -33.56 -6.59 -14.86
CA ASP A 305 -34.28 -5.31 -14.84
C ASP A 305 -35.13 -5.12 -13.57
N LYS A 306 -35.74 -6.19 -13.06
CA LYS A 306 -36.58 -6.12 -11.84
C LYS A 306 -35.83 -5.68 -10.59
N ALA A 307 -34.50 -5.77 -10.59
CA ALA A 307 -33.68 -5.31 -9.48
C ALA A 307 -33.50 -3.78 -9.44
N PHE A 308 -33.81 -3.08 -10.52
CA PHE A 308 -33.61 -1.63 -10.63
C PHE A 308 -34.90 -0.85 -10.37
N SER A 309 -34.79 0.22 -9.60
CA SER A 309 -35.86 1.17 -9.37
C SER A 309 -36.08 2.00 -10.62
N LYS A 310 -37.38 2.18 -10.98
CA LYS A 310 -37.82 3.03 -12.10
C LYS A 310 -38.09 4.48 -11.67
N THR A 311 -38.16 4.72 -10.36
CA THR A 311 -38.53 6.02 -9.76
C THR A 311 -37.38 6.69 -8.99
N LYS A 312 -36.40 5.92 -8.56
CA LYS A 312 -35.22 6.43 -7.85
C LYS A 312 -33.98 6.20 -8.70
N PRO A 313 -32.95 7.07 -8.61
CA PRO A 313 -31.66 6.78 -9.19
C PRO A 313 -31.06 5.53 -8.53
N ASN A 314 -30.44 4.67 -9.32
CA ASN A 314 -29.84 3.43 -8.83
C ASN A 314 -28.33 3.63 -8.60
N ILE A 315 -27.81 3.00 -7.55
CA ILE A 315 -26.36 2.90 -7.31
C ILE A 315 -25.93 1.44 -7.27
N VAL A 316 -25.18 1.02 -8.27
CA VAL A 316 -24.74 -0.36 -8.46
C VAL A 316 -23.46 -0.64 -7.67
N VAL A 317 -23.45 -1.77 -6.98
CA VAL A 317 -22.30 -2.28 -6.22
C VAL A 317 -22.02 -3.71 -6.65
N LEU A 318 -20.77 -4.00 -7.02
CA LEU A 318 -20.35 -5.35 -7.41
C LEU A 318 -19.72 -6.08 -6.23
N ASN A 319 -19.82 -7.41 -6.21
CA ASN A 319 -19.05 -8.23 -5.26
C ASN A 319 -17.63 -8.57 -5.74
N THR A 320 -17.14 -7.92 -6.80
CA THR A 320 -15.78 -8.09 -7.33
C THR A 320 -15.22 -6.78 -7.87
N ALA A 321 -13.88 -6.67 -7.87
CA ALA A 321 -13.16 -5.55 -8.48
C ALA A 321 -12.52 -5.92 -9.83
N ARG A 322 -12.67 -7.15 -10.32
CA ARG A 322 -11.94 -7.67 -11.49
C ARG A 322 -12.48 -7.14 -12.81
N SER A 323 -11.57 -6.82 -13.74
CA SER A 323 -11.91 -6.27 -15.07
C SER A 323 -12.80 -7.18 -15.93
N PRO A 324 -12.58 -8.53 -16.03
CA PRO A 324 -13.44 -9.37 -16.84
C PRO A 324 -14.92 -9.33 -16.41
N GLN A 325 -15.19 -9.31 -15.11
CA GLN A 325 -16.52 -9.20 -14.56
C GLN A 325 -17.08 -7.79 -14.73
N LEU A 326 -16.27 -6.76 -14.49
CA LEU A 326 -16.66 -5.37 -14.69
C LEU A 326 -17.13 -5.10 -16.12
N ASN A 327 -16.40 -5.59 -17.13
CA ASN A 327 -16.76 -5.46 -18.54
C ASN A 327 -18.09 -6.18 -18.89
N LYS A 328 -18.31 -7.37 -18.32
CA LYS A 328 -19.60 -8.06 -18.46
C LYS A 328 -20.75 -7.28 -17.82
N VAL A 329 -20.49 -6.62 -16.68
CA VAL A 329 -21.50 -5.76 -16.03
C VAL A 329 -21.80 -4.56 -16.91
N PHE A 330 -20.81 -3.87 -17.48
CA PHE A 330 -21.07 -2.76 -18.41
C PHE A 330 -21.94 -3.19 -19.58
N ALA A 331 -21.62 -4.30 -20.25
CA ALA A 331 -22.44 -4.84 -21.34
C ALA A 331 -23.87 -5.19 -20.88
N LYS A 332 -24.04 -5.71 -19.66
CA LYS A 332 -25.33 -6.01 -19.07
C LYS A 332 -26.16 -4.75 -18.78
N LEU A 333 -25.52 -3.72 -18.24
CA LEU A 333 -26.15 -2.42 -18.00
C LEU A 333 -26.52 -1.72 -19.33
N ASP A 334 -25.69 -1.88 -20.35
CA ASP A 334 -26.02 -1.38 -21.71
C ASP A 334 -27.28 -2.04 -22.27
N SER A 335 -27.39 -3.36 -22.12
CA SER A 335 -28.59 -4.10 -22.52
C SER A 335 -29.80 -3.65 -21.71
N LEU A 336 -29.67 -3.38 -20.42
CA LEU A 336 -30.74 -2.83 -19.58
C LEU A 336 -31.17 -1.45 -20.07
N LYS A 337 -30.22 -0.54 -20.33
CA LYS A 337 -30.54 0.81 -20.83
C LYS A 337 -31.18 0.81 -22.21
N ALA A 338 -30.91 -0.20 -23.03
CA ALA A 338 -31.57 -0.35 -24.34
C ALA A 338 -33.07 -0.64 -24.21
N ILE A 339 -33.48 -1.42 -23.20
CA ILE A 339 -34.90 -1.72 -22.92
C ILE A 339 -35.58 -0.71 -22.01
N GLN A 340 -34.79 0.02 -21.20
CA GLN A 340 -35.25 1.06 -20.28
C GLN A 340 -34.35 2.31 -20.35
N PRO A 341 -34.47 3.15 -21.37
CA PRO A 341 -33.59 4.31 -21.57
C PRO A 341 -33.62 5.33 -20.42
N GLY A 342 -34.75 5.41 -19.70
CA GLY A 342 -34.93 6.36 -18.58
C GLY A 342 -34.32 5.94 -17.26
N VAL A 343 -33.76 4.73 -17.15
CA VAL A 343 -33.19 4.26 -15.88
C VAL A 343 -31.90 5.01 -15.56
N ALA A 344 -31.86 5.70 -14.41
CA ALA A 344 -30.68 6.39 -13.92
C ALA A 344 -29.80 5.41 -13.17
N ILE A 345 -28.53 5.27 -13.58
CA ILE A 345 -27.57 4.32 -13.00
C ILE A 345 -26.26 5.03 -12.76
N SER A 346 -25.79 4.94 -11.50
CA SER A 346 -24.41 5.21 -11.08
C SER A 346 -23.78 3.94 -10.52
N MET A 347 -22.45 3.91 -10.40
CA MET A 347 -21.74 2.76 -9.83
C MET A 347 -20.81 3.20 -8.71
N PHE A 348 -20.76 2.39 -7.65
CA PHE A 348 -19.77 2.53 -6.58
C PHE A 348 -18.73 1.42 -6.74
N GLY A 349 -17.53 1.84 -7.13
CA GLY A 349 -16.47 0.96 -7.55
C GLY A 349 -15.44 0.66 -6.46
N TYR A 350 -14.27 0.29 -6.91
CA TYR A 350 -13.14 -0.11 -6.08
C TYR A 350 -11.87 0.56 -6.58
N ASN A 351 -10.91 0.74 -5.68
CA ASN A 351 -9.62 1.36 -5.97
C ASN A 351 -8.86 0.67 -7.13
N GLU A 352 -9.02 -0.65 -7.27
CA GLU A 352 -8.42 -1.42 -8.37
C GLU A 352 -8.89 -0.95 -9.77
N TRP A 353 -10.07 -0.33 -9.86
CA TRP A 353 -10.60 0.15 -11.15
C TRP A 353 -9.77 1.27 -11.76
N PHE A 354 -8.95 1.97 -10.98
CA PHE A 354 -8.00 2.93 -11.55
C PHE A 354 -7.00 2.30 -12.52
N MET A 355 -6.66 1.01 -12.34
CA MET A 355 -5.80 0.28 -13.29
C MET A 355 -6.48 0.04 -14.63
N TYR A 356 -7.82 0.06 -14.67
CA TYR A 356 -8.61 -0.16 -15.87
C TYR A 356 -9.04 1.15 -16.56
N GLN A 357 -8.80 2.29 -15.93
CA GLN A 357 -9.19 3.61 -16.45
C GLN A 357 -8.75 3.81 -17.90
N ARG A 358 -7.58 3.32 -18.29
CA ARG A 358 -7.08 3.41 -19.66
C ARG A 358 -8.01 2.76 -20.69
N TYR A 359 -8.72 1.70 -20.32
CA TYR A 359 -9.56 0.90 -21.22
C TYR A 359 -11.06 1.20 -21.04
N ASP A 360 -11.49 1.53 -19.82
CA ASP A 360 -12.89 1.63 -19.44
C ASP A 360 -13.33 3.06 -19.12
N LEU A 361 -12.55 4.08 -19.45
CA LEU A 361 -12.81 5.48 -19.09
C LEU A 361 -14.19 5.96 -19.58
N SER A 362 -14.58 5.62 -20.81
CA SER A 362 -15.90 5.96 -21.36
C SER A 362 -17.04 5.36 -20.57
N ASN A 363 -16.89 4.12 -20.11
CA ASN A 363 -17.86 3.45 -19.25
C ASN A 363 -17.92 4.09 -17.85
N PHE A 364 -16.76 4.52 -17.32
CA PHE A 364 -16.74 5.23 -16.02
C PHE A 364 -17.52 6.52 -16.06
N TYR A 365 -17.40 7.31 -17.12
CA TYR A 365 -18.21 8.51 -17.32
C TYR A 365 -19.69 8.16 -17.58
N LYS A 366 -19.97 7.18 -18.46
CA LYS A 366 -21.30 6.74 -18.83
C LYS A 366 -22.16 6.32 -17.64
N TYR A 367 -21.53 5.63 -16.68
CA TYR A 367 -22.18 5.10 -15.47
C TYR A 367 -21.86 5.91 -14.22
N SER A 368 -21.38 7.14 -14.37
CA SER A 368 -21.15 8.07 -13.25
C SER A 368 -20.46 7.36 -12.07
N VAL A 369 -19.28 6.76 -12.33
CA VAL A 369 -18.59 5.87 -11.38
C VAL A 369 -17.97 6.68 -10.24
N TYR A 370 -18.17 6.20 -8.99
CA TYR A 370 -17.54 6.68 -7.78
C TYR A 370 -16.52 5.66 -7.28
N ILE A 371 -15.27 6.05 -7.08
CA ILE A 371 -14.20 5.17 -6.58
C ILE A 371 -13.70 5.66 -5.23
N PRO A 372 -13.92 4.87 -4.14
CA PRO A 372 -13.37 5.16 -2.82
C PRO A 372 -11.85 4.94 -2.81
N THR A 373 -11.08 5.91 -2.27
CA THR A 373 -9.63 5.83 -2.29
C THR A 373 -8.96 6.75 -1.27
N THR A 374 -7.71 6.45 -0.93
CA THR A 374 -6.83 7.30 -0.11
C THR A 374 -5.88 8.15 -0.95
N TYR A 375 -5.81 7.92 -2.27
CA TYR A 375 -4.98 8.67 -3.22
C TYR A 375 -5.72 8.79 -4.57
N TYR A 376 -5.30 9.73 -5.42
CA TYR A 376 -5.78 9.79 -6.78
C TYR A 376 -4.69 10.29 -7.74
N TYR A 377 -4.26 9.38 -8.61
CA TYR A 377 -3.36 9.71 -9.72
C TYR A 377 -4.16 10.17 -10.93
N ASN A 378 -4.04 11.47 -11.28
CA ASN A 378 -4.68 12.04 -12.46
C ASN A 378 -3.65 12.27 -13.59
N ALA A 379 -3.52 11.28 -14.48
CA ALA A 379 -2.60 11.35 -15.61
C ALA A 379 -2.88 12.52 -16.59
N ALA A 380 -4.12 13.03 -16.64
CA ALA A 380 -4.50 14.14 -17.52
C ALA A 380 -4.25 15.52 -16.88
N SER A 381 -3.89 15.58 -15.61
CA SER A 381 -3.60 16.85 -14.93
C SER A 381 -2.32 17.48 -15.50
N ALA A 382 -2.38 18.74 -15.90
CA ALA A 382 -1.22 19.48 -16.39
C ALA A 382 -0.03 19.45 -15.40
N LYS A 383 -0.31 19.46 -14.07
CA LYS A 383 0.73 19.36 -13.04
C LYS A 383 1.37 17.97 -13.00
N THR A 384 0.59 16.91 -13.18
CA THR A 384 1.11 15.54 -13.24
C THR A 384 1.97 15.34 -14.48
N VAL A 385 1.48 15.78 -15.64
CA VAL A 385 2.24 15.73 -16.91
C VAL A 385 3.56 16.49 -16.81
N ALA A 386 3.54 17.69 -16.23
CA ALA A 386 4.76 18.49 -16.02
C ALA A 386 5.74 17.79 -15.07
N PHE A 387 5.24 17.16 -14.00
CA PHE A 387 6.07 16.40 -13.07
C PHE A 387 6.70 15.17 -13.73
N GLU A 388 5.92 14.40 -14.50
CA GLU A 388 6.41 13.22 -15.21
C GLU A 388 7.50 13.58 -16.23
N LYS A 389 7.30 14.68 -16.96
CA LYS A 389 8.32 15.21 -17.88
C LYS A 389 9.58 15.61 -17.12
N LEU A 390 9.47 16.38 -16.03
CA LEU A 390 10.63 16.78 -15.23
C LEU A 390 11.35 15.59 -14.61
N TYR A 391 10.61 14.55 -14.17
CA TYR A 391 11.19 13.31 -13.67
C TYR A 391 12.02 12.62 -14.74
N PHE A 392 11.48 12.48 -15.95
CA PHE A 392 12.21 11.89 -17.09
C PHE A 392 13.43 12.72 -17.47
N ASP A 393 13.30 14.04 -17.59
CA ASP A 393 14.39 14.96 -17.91
C ASP A 393 15.53 14.90 -16.87
N THR A 394 15.19 14.64 -15.59
CA THR A 394 16.16 14.59 -14.49
C THR A 394 16.87 13.24 -14.38
N TYR A 395 16.14 12.14 -14.56
CA TYR A 395 16.68 10.79 -14.27
C TYR A 395 16.90 9.91 -15.51
N GLY A 396 16.48 10.34 -16.70
CA GLY A 396 16.58 9.56 -17.93
C GLY A 396 15.66 8.34 -17.99
N GLU A 397 14.76 8.18 -17.01
CA GLU A 397 13.87 7.02 -16.87
C GLU A 397 12.44 7.49 -16.62
N GLN A 398 11.47 6.74 -17.11
CA GLN A 398 10.06 6.98 -16.76
C GLN A 398 9.72 6.39 -15.40
N MET A 399 8.76 7.00 -14.69
CA MET A 399 8.20 6.39 -13.49
C MET A 399 7.58 5.03 -13.81
N ASN A 400 7.61 4.11 -12.86
CA ASN A 400 7.02 2.78 -13.00
C ASN A 400 5.51 2.87 -13.30
N SER A 401 5.11 2.50 -14.52
CA SER A 401 3.72 2.53 -14.95
C SER A 401 2.86 1.38 -14.40
N GLY A 402 3.48 0.33 -13.88
CA GLY A 402 2.80 -0.88 -13.37
C GLY A 402 2.28 -0.76 -11.93
N ALA A 403 2.49 0.36 -11.24
CA ALA A 403 2.09 0.52 -9.85
C ALA A 403 1.23 1.77 -9.62
N LEU A 404 0.22 1.65 -8.78
CA LEU A 404 -0.56 2.75 -8.21
C LEU A 404 -0.67 2.55 -6.69
N PRO A 405 -0.42 3.59 -5.89
CA PRO A 405 0.03 4.95 -6.28
C PRO A 405 1.44 4.97 -6.89
N ARG A 406 1.75 5.97 -7.70
CA ARG A 406 3.08 6.21 -8.27
C ARG A 406 4.06 6.57 -7.17
N PHE A 407 5.18 5.86 -7.04
CA PHE A 407 6.09 6.03 -5.92
C PHE A 407 6.79 7.40 -5.92
N ALA A 408 7.23 7.91 -7.06
CA ALA A 408 7.83 9.24 -7.14
C ALA A 408 6.86 10.36 -6.73
N LEU A 409 5.60 10.31 -7.19
CA LEU A 409 4.58 11.28 -6.78
C LEU A 409 4.27 11.18 -5.29
N THR A 410 4.24 9.97 -4.74
CA THR A 410 4.04 9.75 -3.30
C THR A 410 5.17 10.37 -2.49
N GLY A 411 6.44 10.15 -2.88
CA GLY A 411 7.60 10.74 -2.23
C GLY A 411 7.61 12.26 -2.30
N TYR A 412 7.25 12.80 -3.47
CA TYR A 412 7.12 14.23 -3.67
C TYR A 412 6.04 14.85 -2.76
N ASP A 413 4.83 14.28 -2.74
CA ASP A 413 3.73 14.79 -1.92
C ASP A 413 4.04 14.70 -0.42
N HIS A 414 4.67 13.61 0.03
CA HIS A 414 5.06 13.44 1.43
C HIS A 414 6.10 14.49 1.85
N ALA A 415 7.14 14.69 1.06
CA ALA A 415 8.19 15.67 1.36
C ALA A 415 7.65 17.10 1.32
N MET A 416 6.90 17.47 0.28
CA MET A 416 6.28 18.79 0.17
C MET A 416 5.39 19.10 1.37
N PHE A 417 4.58 18.14 1.81
CA PHE A 417 3.65 18.31 2.91
C PHE A 417 4.40 18.48 4.25
N PHE A 418 5.27 17.52 4.59
CA PHE A 418 5.94 17.52 5.90
C PHE A 418 6.94 18.66 6.03
N ILE A 419 7.82 18.84 5.05
CA ILE A 419 8.89 19.83 5.13
C ILE A 419 8.34 21.24 5.10
N ARG A 420 7.38 21.53 4.20
CA ARG A 420 6.71 22.84 4.15
C ARG A 420 5.96 23.14 5.46
N GLY A 421 5.24 22.15 5.99
CA GLY A 421 4.51 22.29 7.25
C GLY A 421 5.43 22.52 8.44
N MET A 422 6.52 21.79 8.54
CA MET A 422 7.53 21.93 9.60
C MET A 422 8.30 23.24 9.51
N SER A 423 8.62 23.70 8.31
CA SER A 423 9.28 24.99 8.09
C SER A 423 8.42 26.17 8.60
N LYS A 424 7.09 26.11 8.38
CA LYS A 424 6.16 27.15 8.80
C LYS A 424 5.73 27.05 10.27
N ASN A 425 5.68 25.83 10.81
CA ASN A 425 5.16 25.56 12.16
C ASN A 425 6.11 24.64 12.95
N PRO A 426 7.37 25.03 13.18
CA PRO A 426 8.40 24.11 13.70
C PRO A 426 8.05 23.53 15.08
N ALA A 427 7.38 24.28 15.94
CA ALA A 427 7.02 23.84 17.30
C ALA A 427 5.65 23.14 17.35
N THR A 428 4.69 23.54 16.51
CA THR A 428 3.27 23.14 16.63
C THR A 428 2.78 22.25 15.50
N PHE A 429 3.67 21.85 14.58
CA PHE A 429 3.29 21.02 13.44
C PHE A 429 2.81 19.61 13.87
N SER A 430 1.53 19.37 13.67
CA SER A 430 0.85 18.09 13.94
C SER A 430 0.48 17.32 12.66
N ALA A 431 0.87 17.84 11.50
CA ALA A 431 0.51 17.31 10.18
C ALA A 431 -1.01 17.30 9.89
N ALA A 432 -1.78 18.18 10.55
CA ALA A 432 -3.15 18.46 10.11
C ALA A 432 -3.13 19.18 8.76
N ALA A 433 -4.04 18.83 7.85
CA ALA A 433 -4.09 19.41 6.50
C ALA A 433 -4.19 20.93 6.50
N ALA A 434 -4.92 21.50 7.47
CA ALA A 434 -5.09 22.95 7.62
C ALA A 434 -3.78 23.71 7.93
N GLN A 435 -2.75 23.03 8.44
CA GLN A 435 -1.44 23.63 8.72
C GLN A 435 -0.56 23.78 7.47
N VAL A 436 -0.94 23.15 6.35
CA VAL A 436 -0.10 23.06 5.16
C VAL A 436 -0.85 23.56 3.94
N ASN A 437 -0.50 24.73 3.44
CA ASN A 437 -1.04 25.23 2.16
C ASN A 437 -0.36 24.49 1.00
N TYR A 438 -0.80 23.27 0.73
CA TYR A 438 -0.27 22.42 -0.33
C TYR A 438 -1.39 21.64 -1.02
N LYS A 439 -1.45 21.71 -2.35
CA LYS A 439 -2.33 20.88 -3.17
C LYS A 439 -1.52 19.74 -3.77
N PRO A 440 -1.69 18.52 -3.28
CA PRO A 440 -0.88 17.37 -3.72
C PRO A 440 -1.15 17.00 -5.16
N LEU A 441 -0.19 16.31 -5.78
CA LEU A 441 -0.31 15.74 -7.12
C LEU A 441 -1.14 14.44 -7.10
N GLN A 442 -0.99 13.63 -6.05
CA GLN A 442 -1.62 12.31 -5.94
C GLN A 442 -2.13 12.02 -4.53
N THR A 443 -1.31 12.23 -3.50
CA THR A 443 -1.56 11.73 -2.13
C THR A 443 -1.88 12.88 -1.18
N ARG A 444 -3.14 13.00 -0.81
CA ARG A 444 -3.57 13.95 0.22
C ARG A 444 -3.22 13.41 1.60
N LEU A 445 -2.77 14.29 2.48
CA LEU A 445 -2.44 13.96 3.85
C LEU A 445 -3.24 14.82 4.81
N ASN A 446 -3.79 14.18 5.83
CA ASN A 446 -4.44 14.82 6.97
C ASN A 446 -4.30 13.90 8.17
N PHE A 447 -3.50 14.30 9.15
CA PHE A 447 -3.19 13.44 10.28
C PHE A 447 -4.00 13.84 11.52
N VAL A 448 -4.50 12.83 12.22
CA VAL A 448 -5.18 12.95 13.51
C VAL A 448 -4.43 12.14 14.55
N ARG A 449 -4.28 12.69 15.73
CA ARG A 449 -3.59 12.04 16.85
C ARG A 449 -4.43 10.91 17.44
N LEU A 450 -3.80 9.78 17.74
CA LEU A 450 -4.41 8.63 18.40
C LEU A 450 -4.19 8.71 19.92
N GLY A 451 -5.13 9.29 20.65
CA GLY A 451 -5.04 9.44 22.11
C GLY A 451 -3.72 10.09 22.53
N GLN A 452 -2.90 9.38 23.33
CA GLN A 452 -1.55 9.80 23.72
C GLN A 452 -0.45 9.28 22.78
N GLY A 453 -0.81 8.51 21.78
CA GLY A 453 0.12 7.96 20.77
C GLY A 453 0.49 8.93 19.67
N GLY A 454 0.87 8.38 18.54
CA GLY A 454 1.24 9.10 17.31
C GLY A 454 0.03 9.55 16.48
N TYR A 455 0.26 9.73 15.21
CA TYR A 455 -0.69 10.30 14.27
C TYR A 455 -0.97 9.34 13.12
N LYS A 456 -2.24 9.20 12.73
CA LYS A 456 -2.66 8.45 11.54
C LYS A 456 -3.21 9.39 10.48
N ASN A 457 -2.86 9.13 9.23
CA ASN A 457 -3.49 9.77 8.09
C ASN A 457 -4.95 9.30 8.00
N VAL A 458 -5.86 10.25 8.05
CA VAL A 458 -7.31 9.97 7.95
C VAL A 458 -7.90 10.41 6.61
N ASN A 459 -7.08 10.96 5.71
CA ASN A 459 -7.59 11.42 4.43
C ASN A 459 -8.23 10.28 3.64
N PHE A 460 -9.44 10.53 3.16
CA PHE A 460 -10.23 9.62 2.33
C PHE A 460 -11.06 10.44 1.35
N GLN A 461 -11.28 9.92 0.15
CA GLN A 461 -12.03 10.62 -0.90
C GLN A 461 -12.79 9.64 -1.78
N LEU A 462 -13.85 10.14 -2.41
CA LEU A 462 -14.45 9.52 -3.58
C LEU A 462 -14.00 10.26 -4.83
N VAL A 463 -13.43 9.54 -5.80
CA VAL A 463 -13.19 10.07 -7.14
C VAL A 463 -14.42 9.76 -7.99
N HIS A 464 -15.06 10.80 -8.48
CA HIS A 464 -16.29 10.72 -9.26
C HIS A 464 -16.04 11.05 -10.73
N PHE A 465 -16.33 10.11 -11.61
CA PHE A 465 -16.31 10.26 -13.05
C PHE A 465 -17.69 10.73 -13.50
N LYS A 466 -17.84 12.02 -13.74
CA LYS A 466 -19.14 12.63 -14.07
C LYS A 466 -19.54 12.39 -15.53
N SER A 467 -20.84 12.33 -15.80
CA SER A 467 -21.37 12.12 -17.15
C SER A 467 -21.01 13.22 -18.16
N ASP A 468 -20.63 14.41 -17.67
CA ASP A 468 -20.10 15.50 -18.49
C ASP A 468 -18.59 15.33 -18.83
N GLN A 469 -18.02 14.15 -18.58
CA GLN A 469 -16.62 13.80 -18.78
C GLN A 469 -15.64 14.59 -17.91
N THR A 470 -16.11 15.20 -16.83
CA THR A 470 -15.25 15.82 -15.82
C THR A 470 -15.01 14.89 -14.64
N LEU A 471 -13.98 15.20 -13.87
CA LEU A 471 -13.59 14.45 -12.67
C LEU A 471 -13.76 15.34 -11.43
N GLU A 472 -14.36 14.78 -10.41
CA GLU A 472 -14.53 15.42 -9.11
C GLU A 472 -13.85 14.58 -8.01
N SER A 473 -13.18 15.22 -7.08
CA SER A 473 -12.64 14.59 -5.87
C SER A 473 -13.40 15.10 -4.65
N ILE A 474 -14.20 14.23 -4.04
CA ILE A 474 -15.04 14.53 -2.87
C ILE A 474 -14.29 14.01 -1.63
N THR A 475 -13.87 14.89 -0.75
CA THR A 475 -13.10 14.55 0.47
C THR A 475 -14.04 14.33 1.65
N TYR A 476 -13.74 13.31 2.48
CA TYR A 476 -14.45 12.92 3.69
C TYR A 476 -13.57 13.00 4.93
#